data_b54ce87363876e5806c029db611c7c37
#
_entry.id   b54ce87363876e5806c029db611c7c37
#
_cell.length_a   1.000
_cell.length_b   1.000
_cell.length_c   1.000
_cell.angle_alpha   90.00
_cell.angle_beta   90.00
_cell.angle_gamma   90.00
#
_symmetry.space_group_name_H-M   'P 1'
#
loop_
_entity.id
_entity.type
_entity.pdbx_description
1 polymer ?
#
loop_
_entity_poly.entity_id
_entity_poly.type
_entity_poly.pdbx_seq_one_letter_code
_entity_poly.pdbx_strand_id
1 'polypeptide(L)'
;YLFSAGYYSQDGIVGGNFNRSNYERLTLRSNTQYTLFDESKNRNWLNSLKVTSNLSYARIKSTGIEANSTWGSPLGSALALSPMLTVYDEGDAAQAQLDKYANTTDYTPIYDPRNGKLFSIPGSEFGEMTNPIANLSLPGAKNWSHKFVANFSAELQLWDNLRFKTSYGADLSFWGNDGYTPLYYLRSGGASSRSTAYSEKHDGTVWQLENVLMYDKTIDKHTFSVLLGQSAKKNTGSYLRGTRNNIINYSRPYLNASTGQAADGDQTAAGAPSEIATLASLFARASYNYDERYMFQVTIRRDGSSRFGSNNHYAVFPSFSLGWNLTNEKFMQKRPEWLTSTKVRFSWGKNGNENIGNFKYTVLTSTGNNYIFGA
;
A
#
# COMPACT_ATOMS: atom_id res chain seq x y z
N TYR A 1 25.65 -14.64 -0.63
CA TYR A 1 25.24 -13.31 -0.10
C TYR A 1 24.96 -12.38 -1.26
N LEU A 2 23.87 -11.65 -1.17
CA LEU A 2 23.56 -10.56 -2.08
C LEU A 2 23.20 -9.32 -1.23
N PHE A 3 23.85 -8.20 -1.51
CA PHE A 3 23.48 -6.90 -0.98
C PHE A 3 23.23 -5.94 -2.14
N SER A 4 22.17 -5.15 -2.09
CA SER A 4 21.91 -4.12 -3.09
C SER A 4 21.40 -2.86 -2.45
N ALA A 5 21.81 -1.72 -3.00
CA ALA A 5 21.31 -0.40 -2.68
C ALA A 5 20.86 0.27 -3.98
N GLY A 6 19.70 0.90 -3.95
CA GLY A 6 19.14 1.62 -5.09
C GLY A 6 18.58 2.95 -4.64
N TYR A 7 18.87 4.00 -5.40
CA TYR A 7 18.25 5.31 -5.25
C TYR A 7 17.54 5.68 -6.54
N TYR A 8 16.33 6.20 -6.40
CA TYR A 8 15.53 6.68 -7.51
C TYR A 8 14.93 8.02 -7.13
N SER A 9 15.02 8.99 -8.04
CA SER A 9 14.40 10.31 -7.89
C SER A 9 13.78 10.72 -9.21
N GLN A 10 12.59 11.29 -9.15
CA GLN A 10 11.86 11.78 -10.31
C GLN A 10 11.08 13.02 -9.93
N ASP A 11 11.25 14.08 -10.70
CA ASP A 11 10.42 15.26 -10.64
C ASP A 11 9.25 15.14 -11.61
N GLY A 12 8.09 15.67 -11.21
CA GLY A 12 6.93 15.74 -12.09
C GLY A 12 7.09 16.78 -13.16
N ILE A 13 6.45 16.55 -14.31
CA ILE A 13 6.46 17.49 -15.45
C ILE A 13 5.73 18.79 -15.09
N VAL A 14 4.71 18.71 -14.22
CA VAL A 14 3.91 19.86 -13.78
C VAL A 14 4.28 20.22 -12.35
N GLY A 15 4.56 21.50 -12.10
CA GLY A 15 4.85 22.01 -10.75
C GLY A 15 6.32 21.92 -10.33
N GLY A 16 7.23 21.53 -11.21
CA GLY A 16 8.66 21.39 -10.92
C GLY A 16 9.30 22.67 -10.37
N ASN A 17 8.97 23.84 -10.93
CA ASN A 17 9.48 25.14 -10.47
C ASN A 17 9.04 25.54 -9.05
N PHE A 18 8.05 24.86 -8.48
CA PHE A 18 7.55 25.06 -7.11
C PHE A 18 7.83 23.85 -6.22
N ASN A 19 8.56 22.86 -6.71
CA ASN A 19 8.83 21.59 -6.00
C ASN A 19 7.54 20.91 -5.50
N ARG A 20 6.48 20.95 -6.30
CA ARG A 20 5.14 20.42 -5.97
C ARG A 20 4.88 19.00 -6.45
N SER A 21 5.78 18.47 -7.29
CA SER A 21 5.67 17.10 -7.78
C SER A 21 7.06 16.46 -7.81
N ASN A 22 7.31 15.61 -6.81
CA ASN A 22 8.59 14.95 -6.63
C ASN A 22 8.37 13.58 -6.00
N TYR A 23 9.18 12.62 -6.39
CA TYR A 23 9.22 11.28 -5.80
C TYR A 23 10.67 10.86 -5.60
N GLU A 24 11.03 10.51 -4.37
CA GLU A 24 12.34 9.96 -4.00
C GLU A 24 12.17 8.61 -3.33
N ARG A 25 12.99 7.64 -3.71
CA ARG A 25 13.00 6.32 -3.10
C ARG A 25 14.42 5.81 -2.90
N LEU A 26 14.77 5.50 -1.66
CA LEU A 26 15.93 4.73 -1.28
C LEU A 26 15.50 3.29 -0.98
N THR A 27 16.17 2.31 -1.55
CA THR A 27 15.92 0.89 -1.30
C THR A 27 17.22 0.20 -0.92
N LEU A 28 17.20 -0.54 0.18
CA LEU A 28 18.32 -1.40 0.61
C LEU A 28 17.79 -2.83 0.69
N ARG A 29 18.52 -3.80 0.18
CA ARG A 29 18.17 -5.22 0.23
C ARG A 29 19.38 -6.06 0.60
N SER A 30 19.13 -7.08 1.43
CA SER A 30 20.10 -8.10 1.78
C SER A 30 19.44 -9.47 1.69
N ASN A 31 20.02 -10.34 0.88
CA ASN A 31 19.63 -11.75 0.79
C ASN A 31 20.81 -12.59 1.22
N THR A 32 20.63 -13.41 2.23
CA THR A 32 21.67 -14.25 2.78
C THR A 32 21.13 -15.65 2.95
N GLN A 33 21.86 -16.63 2.47
CA GLN A 33 21.62 -18.02 2.73
C GLN A 33 22.89 -18.63 3.31
N TYR A 34 22.74 -19.33 4.42
CA TYR A 34 23.83 -19.97 5.12
C TYR A 34 23.46 -21.42 5.43
N THR A 35 24.33 -22.34 5.03
CA THR A 35 24.24 -23.76 5.38
C THR A 35 25.14 -24.00 6.58
N LEU A 36 24.53 -24.23 7.74
CA LEU A 36 25.27 -24.44 8.98
C LEU A 36 26.01 -25.77 8.99
N PHE A 37 25.41 -26.79 8.42
CA PHE A 37 25.99 -28.08 8.15
C PHE A 37 25.24 -28.77 7.01
N ASP A 38 25.86 -29.66 6.33
CA ASP A 38 25.35 -30.42 5.20
C ASP A 38 25.49 -31.92 5.41
N GLU A 39 25.06 -32.73 4.45
CA GLU A 39 25.05 -34.18 4.48
C GLU A 39 26.47 -34.80 4.53
N SER A 40 27.53 -34.02 4.30
CA SER A 40 28.92 -34.51 4.31
C SER A 40 29.37 -35.05 5.68
N LYS A 41 28.65 -34.78 6.74
CA LYS A 41 28.98 -35.21 8.12
C LYS A 41 28.37 -36.53 8.55
N ASN A 42 27.76 -37.29 7.66
CA ASN A 42 27.24 -38.66 7.84
C ASN A 42 26.52 -38.85 9.18
N ARG A 43 25.47 -38.11 9.39
CA ARG A 43 24.64 -38.15 10.61
C ARG A 43 23.45 -39.08 10.40
N ASN A 44 23.05 -39.81 11.42
CA ASN A 44 21.87 -40.68 11.36
C ASN A 44 20.54 -39.89 11.27
N TRP A 45 20.55 -38.63 11.65
CA TRP A 45 19.42 -37.70 11.59
C TRP A 45 19.93 -36.26 11.55
N LEU A 46 19.08 -35.34 11.11
CA LEU A 46 19.43 -33.92 10.94
C LEU A 46 20.62 -33.73 9.98
N ASN A 47 20.40 -34.11 8.72
CA ASN A 47 21.44 -34.18 7.69
C ASN A 47 21.94 -32.78 7.26
N SER A 48 21.02 -31.80 7.21
CA SER A 48 21.42 -30.43 6.90
C SER A 48 20.54 -29.40 7.60
N LEU A 49 21.10 -28.22 7.84
CA LEU A 49 20.37 -27.05 8.31
C LEU A 49 20.76 -25.85 7.45
N LYS A 50 19.77 -25.32 6.76
CA LYS A 50 19.89 -24.16 5.90
C LYS A 50 19.07 -23.00 6.48
N VAL A 51 19.70 -21.87 6.70
CA VAL A 51 19.06 -20.64 7.18
C VAL A 51 19.09 -19.60 6.08
N THR A 52 17.93 -18.98 5.83
CA THR A 52 17.81 -17.92 4.84
C THR A 52 17.27 -16.66 5.51
N SER A 53 17.87 -15.52 5.21
CA SER A 53 17.43 -14.20 5.66
C SER A 53 17.29 -13.28 4.46
N ASN A 54 16.09 -12.75 4.26
CA ASN A 54 15.79 -11.76 3.23
C ASN A 54 15.29 -10.49 3.93
N LEU A 55 16.05 -9.42 3.81
CA LEU A 55 15.75 -8.12 4.40
C LEU A 55 15.58 -7.08 3.29
N SER A 56 14.57 -6.27 3.38
CA SER A 56 14.36 -5.14 2.48
C SER A 56 13.92 -3.93 3.29
N TYR A 57 14.53 -2.81 3.03
CA TYR A 57 14.13 -1.51 3.55
C TYR A 57 13.87 -0.57 2.39
N ALA A 58 12.77 0.17 2.45
CA ALA A 58 12.48 1.24 1.53
C ALA A 58 12.09 2.51 2.29
N ARG A 59 12.71 3.63 1.92
CA ARG A 59 12.31 4.97 2.35
C ARG A 59 11.78 5.72 1.13
N ILE A 60 10.57 6.25 1.24
CA ILE A 60 9.92 7.02 0.20
C ILE A 60 9.61 8.42 0.73
N LYS A 61 9.87 9.43 -0.07
CA LYS A 61 9.36 10.78 0.11
C LYS A 61 8.68 11.22 -1.17
N SER A 62 7.56 11.89 -1.07
CA SER A 62 6.88 12.44 -2.24
C SER A 62 6.08 13.69 -1.91
N THR A 63 5.98 14.54 -2.89
CA THR A 63 5.00 15.61 -2.98
C THR A 63 4.19 15.39 -4.25
N GLY A 64 2.97 15.87 -4.30
CA GLY A 64 2.12 15.72 -5.47
C GLY A 64 1.16 16.86 -5.64
N ILE A 65 0.62 16.96 -6.83
CA ILE A 65 -0.47 17.87 -7.19
C ILE A 65 -1.70 17.04 -7.51
N GLU A 66 -2.87 17.63 -7.34
CA GLU A 66 -4.10 17.05 -7.84
C GLU A 66 -4.12 17.15 -9.36
N ALA A 67 -4.02 16.01 -10.06
CA ALA A 67 -3.85 16.00 -11.53
C ALA A 67 -5.17 15.76 -12.29
N ASN A 68 -6.16 15.10 -11.66
CA ASN A 68 -7.31 14.54 -12.37
C ASN A 68 -8.66 15.17 -11.96
N SER A 69 -8.67 16.33 -11.33
CA SER A 69 -9.90 17.04 -11.02
C SER A 69 -10.20 18.11 -12.05
N THR A 70 -11.43 18.13 -12.55
CA THR A 70 -11.98 19.24 -13.37
C THR A 70 -12.34 20.45 -12.49
N TRP A 71 -12.29 20.31 -11.17
CA TRP A 71 -12.70 21.32 -10.19
C TRP A 71 -11.52 22.14 -9.68
N GLY A 72 -10.86 22.88 -10.57
CA GLY A 72 -9.82 23.83 -10.19
C GLY A 72 -8.44 23.22 -9.91
N SER A 73 -8.16 21.96 -10.32
CA SER A 73 -6.80 21.42 -10.29
C SER A 73 -5.88 22.19 -11.23
N PRO A 74 -4.56 22.29 -10.96
CA PRO A 74 -3.65 23.03 -11.82
C PRO A 74 -3.67 22.58 -13.28
N LEU A 75 -3.70 21.28 -13.54
CA LEU A 75 -3.73 20.76 -14.91
C LEU A 75 -5.09 20.97 -15.58
N GLY A 76 -6.19 20.70 -14.88
CA GLY A 76 -7.55 20.93 -15.37
C GLY A 76 -7.78 22.42 -15.71
N SER A 77 -7.35 23.31 -14.81
CA SER A 77 -7.42 24.76 -15.05
C SER A 77 -6.57 25.21 -16.24
N ALA A 78 -5.35 24.69 -16.39
CA ALA A 78 -4.46 25.02 -17.51
C ALA A 78 -5.04 24.61 -18.88
N LEU A 79 -5.84 23.55 -18.92
CA LEU A 79 -6.51 23.08 -20.15
C LEU A 79 -7.80 23.84 -20.46
N ALA A 80 -8.49 24.35 -19.44
CA ALA A 80 -9.82 24.93 -19.58
C ALA A 80 -9.83 26.46 -19.62
N LEU A 81 -8.79 27.12 -19.08
CA LEU A 81 -8.68 28.56 -19.10
C LEU A 81 -8.29 29.09 -20.50
N SER A 82 -8.79 30.28 -20.82
CA SER A 82 -8.36 30.98 -22.05
C SER A 82 -6.86 31.31 -22.03
N PRO A 83 -6.12 31.03 -23.11
CA PRO A 83 -4.69 31.38 -23.20
C PRO A 83 -4.46 32.91 -23.24
N MET A 84 -5.51 33.71 -23.38
CA MET A 84 -5.46 35.18 -23.34
C MET A 84 -5.42 35.72 -21.89
N LEU A 85 -5.69 34.90 -20.88
CA LEU A 85 -5.58 35.32 -19.48
C LEU A 85 -4.11 35.46 -19.08
N THR A 86 -3.78 36.59 -18.49
CA THR A 86 -2.45 36.84 -17.95
C THR A 86 -2.22 36.00 -16.66
N VAL A 87 -0.99 35.58 -16.44
CA VAL A 87 -0.62 34.88 -15.19
C VAL A 87 -0.61 35.85 -14.01
N TYR A 88 -0.25 37.10 -14.26
CA TYR A 88 -0.13 38.17 -13.26
C TYR A 88 -0.95 39.38 -13.65
N ASP A 89 -1.52 40.02 -12.62
CA ASP A 89 -2.05 41.37 -12.75
C ASP A 89 -0.96 42.39 -12.38
N GLU A 90 -0.77 43.42 -13.19
CA GLU A 90 0.25 44.47 -13.02
C GLU A 90 -0.36 45.87 -13.15
N GLY A 91 0.23 46.87 -12.52
CA GLY A 91 -0.20 48.25 -12.60
C GLY A 91 -1.68 48.44 -12.21
N ASP A 92 -2.45 49.11 -13.08
CA ASP A 92 -3.88 49.39 -12.85
C ASP A 92 -4.73 48.11 -12.69
N ALA A 93 -4.36 47.03 -13.39
CA ALA A 93 -5.08 45.76 -13.25
C ALA A 93 -4.88 45.12 -11.85
N ALA A 94 -3.68 45.21 -11.32
CA ALA A 94 -3.40 44.75 -9.96
C ALA A 94 -4.17 45.57 -8.92
N GLN A 95 -4.19 46.90 -9.08
CA GLN A 95 -4.93 47.77 -8.17
C GLN A 95 -6.45 47.51 -8.27
N ALA A 96 -6.99 47.34 -9.48
CA ALA A 96 -8.40 47.00 -9.68
C ALA A 96 -8.79 45.66 -9.04
N GLN A 97 -7.93 44.65 -9.09
CA GLN A 97 -8.14 43.38 -8.40
C GLN A 97 -8.19 43.59 -6.88
N LEU A 98 -7.23 44.28 -6.32
CA LEU A 98 -7.18 44.58 -4.88
C LEU A 98 -8.40 45.38 -4.41
N ASP A 99 -8.80 46.40 -5.15
CA ASP A 99 -9.99 47.23 -4.84
C ASP A 99 -11.29 46.40 -4.92
N LYS A 100 -11.41 45.54 -5.94
CA LYS A 100 -12.57 44.68 -6.14
C LYS A 100 -12.82 43.73 -4.96
N TYR A 101 -11.77 43.21 -4.37
CA TYR A 101 -11.85 42.22 -3.28
C TYR A 101 -11.52 42.78 -1.89
N ALA A 102 -11.26 44.10 -1.76
CA ALA A 102 -10.89 44.75 -0.49
C ALA A 102 -11.86 44.49 0.67
N ASN A 103 -13.16 44.31 0.36
CA ASN A 103 -14.22 44.05 1.35
C ASN A 103 -14.62 42.58 1.45
N THR A 104 -13.86 41.67 0.84
CA THR A 104 -14.15 40.23 0.87
C THR A 104 -13.44 39.62 2.08
N THR A 105 -14.20 39.07 3.02
CA THR A 105 -13.67 38.54 4.31
C THR A 105 -12.64 37.41 4.13
N ASP A 106 -12.79 36.62 3.07
CA ASP A 106 -11.94 35.46 2.81
C ASP A 106 -10.85 35.75 1.76
N TYR A 107 -10.68 37.01 1.39
CA TYR A 107 -9.71 37.40 0.38
C TYR A 107 -8.32 37.59 0.99
N THR A 108 -7.39 36.79 0.52
CA THR A 108 -5.96 36.98 0.76
C THR A 108 -5.25 36.85 -0.58
N PRO A 109 -4.67 37.95 -1.12
CA PRO A 109 -4.01 37.91 -2.43
C PRO A 109 -2.80 37.01 -2.39
N ILE A 110 -2.53 36.33 -3.51
CA ILE A 110 -1.37 35.44 -3.66
C ILE A 110 -0.35 36.14 -4.54
N TYR A 111 0.86 36.30 -4.03
CA TYR A 111 2.00 36.79 -4.75
C TYR A 111 2.95 35.64 -5.11
N ASP A 112 3.54 35.71 -6.29
CA ASP A 112 4.57 34.75 -6.67
C ASP A 112 5.82 34.94 -5.80
N PRO A 113 6.21 33.93 -5.01
CA PRO A 113 7.36 34.04 -4.11
C PRO A 113 8.71 34.23 -4.84
N ARG A 114 8.74 34.04 -6.16
CA ARG A 114 9.95 34.14 -6.99
C ARG A 114 10.22 35.57 -7.50
N ASN A 115 9.16 36.36 -7.73
CA ASN A 115 9.27 37.68 -8.36
C ASN A 115 8.42 38.76 -7.68
N GLY A 116 7.59 38.39 -6.68
CA GLY A 116 6.72 39.33 -5.94
C GLY A 116 5.51 39.86 -6.72
N LYS A 117 5.21 39.31 -7.92
CA LYS A 117 4.06 39.75 -8.72
C LYS A 117 2.76 39.14 -8.19
N LEU A 118 1.67 39.90 -8.28
CA LEU A 118 0.32 39.47 -7.91
C LEU A 118 -0.23 38.51 -8.97
N PHE A 119 -0.68 37.33 -8.58
CA PHE A 119 -1.34 36.41 -9.48
C PHE A 119 -2.74 36.91 -9.87
N SER A 120 -3.09 36.79 -11.16
CA SER A 120 -4.43 37.08 -11.64
C SER A 120 -5.47 36.09 -11.14
N ILE A 121 -6.71 36.54 -10.99
CA ILE A 121 -7.86 35.73 -10.64
C ILE A 121 -8.73 35.59 -11.89
N PRO A 122 -9.02 34.37 -12.37
CA PRO A 122 -9.97 34.15 -13.45
C PRO A 122 -11.35 34.68 -13.10
N GLY A 123 -12.05 35.24 -14.11
CA GLY A 123 -13.41 35.73 -13.93
C GLY A 123 -14.41 34.59 -13.60
N SER A 124 -15.59 34.98 -13.10
CA SER A 124 -16.66 34.04 -12.74
C SER A 124 -17.18 33.19 -13.91
N GLU A 125 -16.97 33.66 -15.14
CA GLU A 125 -17.29 32.93 -16.38
C GLU A 125 -16.51 31.61 -16.54
N PHE A 126 -15.37 31.49 -15.87
CA PHE A 126 -14.57 30.27 -15.85
C PHE A 126 -14.96 29.28 -14.74
N GLY A 127 -16.01 29.57 -13.98
CA GLY A 127 -16.57 28.68 -12.95
C GLY A 127 -15.55 28.29 -11.88
N GLU A 128 -15.25 27.00 -11.80
CA GLU A 128 -14.36 26.41 -10.79
C GLU A 128 -12.86 26.51 -11.11
N MET A 129 -12.51 27.05 -12.29
CA MET A 129 -11.11 27.14 -12.71
C MET A 129 -10.35 28.18 -11.89
N THR A 130 -9.07 27.92 -11.63
CA THR A 130 -8.17 28.79 -10.88
C THR A 130 -6.94 29.11 -11.72
N ASN A 131 -6.23 30.17 -11.38
CA ASN A 131 -4.90 30.40 -11.99
C ASN A 131 -3.99 29.21 -11.62
N PRO A 132 -3.56 28.39 -12.60
CA PRO A 132 -2.82 27.16 -12.33
C PRO A 132 -1.46 27.42 -11.67
N ILE A 133 -0.82 28.54 -12.01
CA ILE A 133 0.48 28.90 -11.45
C ILE A 133 0.33 29.37 -10.00
N ALA A 134 -0.71 30.14 -9.69
CA ALA A 134 -1.04 30.53 -8.33
C ALA A 134 -1.34 29.29 -7.45
N ASN A 135 -2.10 28.35 -7.97
CA ASN A 135 -2.38 27.09 -7.26
C ASN A 135 -1.09 26.30 -6.98
N LEU A 136 -0.19 26.20 -7.95
CA LEU A 136 1.10 25.52 -7.79
C LEU A 136 2.05 26.24 -6.84
N SER A 137 1.91 27.54 -6.61
CA SER A 137 2.72 28.30 -5.66
C SER A 137 2.35 28.03 -4.19
N LEU A 138 1.14 27.52 -3.94
CA LEU A 138 0.70 27.15 -2.60
C LEU A 138 1.44 25.90 -2.10
N PRO A 139 1.73 25.77 -0.79
CA PRO A 139 2.37 24.59 -0.24
C PRO A 139 1.56 23.30 -0.49
N GLY A 140 2.26 22.20 -0.72
CA GLY A 140 1.66 20.88 -0.84
C GLY A 140 1.94 19.99 0.37
N ALA A 141 1.19 18.93 0.51
CA ALA A 141 1.45 17.90 1.49
C ALA A 141 2.76 17.16 1.18
N LYS A 142 3.56 16.91 2.22
CA LYS A 142 4.80 16.14 2.15
C LYS A 142 4.50 14.73 2.68
N ASN A 143 4.50 13.76 1.79
CA ASN A 143 4.31 12.36 2.15
C ASN A 143 5.66 11.70 2.42
N TRP A 144 5.68 10.83 3.41
CA TRP A 144 6.84 10.03 3.73
C TRP A 144 6.41 8.61 4.11
N SER A 145 7.27 7.65 3.83
CA SER A 145 7.05 6.26 4.23
C SER A 145 8.37 5.55 4.46
N HIS A 146 8.37 4.67 5.47
CA HIS A 146 9.43 3.73 5.76
C HIS A 146 8.81 2.34 5.78
N LYS A 147 9.37 1.43 5.01
CA LYS A 147 8.89 0.05 4.94
C LYS A 147 10.04 -0.92 5.16
N PHE A 148 9.88 -1.81 6.14
CA PHE A 148 10.78 -2.90 6.44
C PHE A 148 10.08 -4.20 6.14
N VAL A 149 10.67 -5.03 5.28
CA VAL A 149 10.19 -6.39 5.02
C VAL A 149 11.31 -7.35 5.39
N ALA A 150 11.01 -8.27 6.29
CA ALA A 150 11.93 -9.29 6.75
C ALA A 150 11.32 -10.68 6.55
N ASN A 151 12.09 -11.60 6.00
CA ASN A 151 11.74 -13.01 5.94
C ASN A 151 12.92 -13.84 6.42
N PHE A 152 12.70 -14.61 7.46
CA PHE A 152 13.64 -15.59 7.99
C PHE A 152 13.08 -16.97 7.78
N SER A 153 13.89 -17.90 7.31
CA SER A 153 13.50 -19.32 7.24
C SER A 153 14.62 -20.23 7.64
N ALA A 154 14.27 -21.32 8.31
CA ALA A 154 15.15 -22.42 8.62
C ALA A 154 14.56 -23.68 7.97
N GLU A 155 15.36 -24.38 7.17
CA GLU A 155 15.03 -25.65 6.55
C GLU A 155 15.97 -26.72 7.11
N LEU A 156 15.38 -27.73 7.74
CA LEU A 156 16.05 -28.85 8.36
C LEU A 156 15.78 -30.11 7.53
N GLN A 157 16.80 -30.74 7.01
CA GLN A 157 16.72 -32.07 6.44
C GLN A 157 16.85 -33.07 7.59
N LEU A 158 15.69 -33.56 8.07
CA LEU A 158 15.65 -34.46 9.24
C LEU A 158 16.17 -35.84 8.89
N TRP A 159 15.69 -36.41 7.77
CA TRP A 159 16.15 -37.65 7.13
C TRP A 159 16.16 -37.45 5.62
N ASP A 160 16.70 -38.38 4.87
CA ASP A 160 16.85 -38.28 3.40
C ASP A 160 15.56 -37.84 2.68
N ASN A 161 14.43 -38.29 3.16
CA ASN A 161 13.13 -38.01 2.55
C ASN A 161 12.25 -37.05 3.34
N LEU A 162 12.66 -36.60 4.53
CA LEU A 162 11.85 -35.79 5.41
C LEU A 162 12.50 -34.45 5.70
N ARG A 163 11.82 -33.36 5.34
CA ARG A 163 12.25 -31.98 5.56
C ARG A 163 11.23 -31.22 6.41
N PHE A 164 11.73 -30.43 7.33
CA PHE A 164 10.95 -29.47 8.08
C PHE A 164 11.41 -28.06 7.76
N LYS A 165 10.47 -27.19 7.41
CA LYS A 165 10.75 -25.77 7.16
C LYS A 165 9.90 -24.92 8.06
N THR A 166 10.53 -24.00 8.78
CA THR A 166 9.87 -22.90 9.48
C THR A 166 10.20 -21.58 8.82
N SER A 167 9.24 -20.70 8.68
CA SER A 167 9.42 -19.39 8.07
C SER A 167 8.69 -18.33 8.88
N TYR A 168 9.37 -17.24 9.17
CA TYR A 168 8.78 -16.06 9.81
C TYR A 168 8.95 -14.85 8.88
N GLY A 169 7.83 -14.25 8.50
CA GLY A 169 7.77 -13.02 7.73
C GLY A 169 7.22 -11.88 8.55
N ALA A 170 7.80 -10.69 8.40
CA ALA A 170 7.30 -9.46 9.00
C ALA A 170 7.35 -8.33 7.97
N ASP A 171 6.29 -7.54 7.90
CA ASP A 171 6.17 -6.29 7.17
C ASP A 171 5.83 -5.18 8.17
N LEU A 172 6.76 -4.26 8.37
CA LEU A 172 6.62 -3.11 9.25
C LEU A 172 6.59 -1.86 8.38
N SER A 173 5.49 -1.14 8.40
CA SER A 173 5.27 0.04 7.60
C SER A 173 4.95 1.23 8.50
N PHE A 174 5.66 2.34 8.29
CA PHE A 174 5.43 3.62 8.95
C PHE A 174 5.27 4.66 7.86
N TRP A 175 4.16 5.38 7.85
CA TRP A 175 3.91 6.40 6.83
C TRP A 175 3.11 7.55 7.39
N GLY A 176 3.14 8.65 6.69
CA GLY A 176 2.36 9.81 7.08
C GLY A 176 2.50 10.94 6.07
N ASN A 177 1.82 12.01 6.40
CA ASN A 177 1.93 13.26 5.68
C ASN A 177 1.89 14.44 6.64
N ASP A 178 2.61 15.49 6.25
CA ASP A 178 2.60 16.78 6.91
C ASP A 178 2.15 17.81 5.89
N GLY A 179 1.17 18.62 6.22
CA GLY A 179 0.63 19.63 5.32
C GLY A 179 0.44 20.96 6.01
N TYR A 180 0.48 22.00 5.18
CA TYR A 180 0.22 23.36 5.56
C TYR A 180 -0.60 24.07 4.49
N THR A 181 -1.69 24.69 4.89
CA THR A 181 -2.52 25.55 4.04
C THR A 181 -2.40 26.98 4.56
N PRO A 182 -1.82 27.90 3.79
CA PRO A 182 -1.77 29.33 4.17
C PRO A 182 -3.15 29.98 3.97
N LEU A 183 -3.24 31.25 4.30
CA LEU A 183 -4.33 32.10 3.83
C LEU A 183 -4.16 32.30 2.33
N TYR A 184 -5.26 32.18 1.55
CA TYR A 184 -5.22 32.44 0.12
C TYR A 184 -6.62 32.67 -0.45
N TYR A 185 -6.69 33.32 -1.60
CA TYR A 185 -7.87 33.42 -2.43
C TYR A 185 -7.50 33.14 -3.90
N LEU A 186 -8.10 32.13 -4.47
CA LEU A 186 -7.94 31.75 -5.88
C LEU A 186 -9.18 32.07 -6.71
N ARG A 187 -10.37 32.01 -6.10
CA ARG A 187 -11.69 32.28 -6.67
C ARG A 187 -12.76 32.28 -5.59
N SER A 188 -14.00 32.66 -5.93
CA SER A 188 -15.15 32.47 -5.04
C SER A 188 -15.34 30.99 -4.72
N GLY A 189 -15.44 30.66 -3.44
CA GLY A 189 -15.48 29.24 -2.97
C GLY A 189 -14.17 28.48 -3.05
N GLY A 190 -13.09 29.12 -3.53
CA GLY A 190 -11.74 28.59 -3.56
C GLY A 190 -10.76 29.45 -2.76
N ALA A 191 -11.03 29.64 -1.48
CA ALA A 191 -10.26 30.47 -0.57
C ALA A 191 -9.99 29.76 0.75
N SER A 192 -8.98 30.20 1.50
CA SER A 192 -8.75 29.83 2.88
C SER A 192 -8.62 31.06 3.75
N SER A 193 -9.58 31.26 4.62
CA SER A 193 -9.61 32.36 5.61
C SER A 193 -8.87 32.02 6.91
N ARG A 194 -8.41 30.77 7.05
CA ARG A 194 -7.62 30.29 8.18
C ARG A 194 -6.40 29.53 7.72
N SER A 195 -5.24 29.86 8.26
CA SER A 195 -4.05 29.05 8.04
C SER A 195 -4.12 27.77 8.87
N THR A 196 -3.84 26.63 8.24
CA THR A 196 -4.01 25.30 8.87
C THR A 196 -2.73 24.49 8.70
N ALA A 197 -2.23 23.90 9.77
CA ALA A 197 -1.20 22.86 9.70
C ALA A 197 -1.77 21.54 10.22
N TYR A 198 -1.37 20.45 9.59
CA TYR A 198 -1.70 19.11 10.05
C TYR A 198 -0.52 18.16 9.92
N SER A 199 -0.51 17.17 10.80
CA SER A 199 0.44 16.07 10.77
C SER A 199 -0.33 14.76 10.99
N GLU A 200 -0.08 13.78 10.14
CA GLU A 200 -0.72 12.47 10.20
C GLU A 200 0.35 11.39 10.16
N LYS A 201 0.26 10.43 11.06
CA LYS A 201 1.19 9.32 11.20
C LYS A 201 0.42 8.02 11.33
N HIS A 202 0.88 7.03 10.60
CA HIS A 202 0.36 5.68 10.63
C HIS A 202 1.49 4.70 10.88
N ASP A 203 1.18 3.62 11.55
CA ASP A 203 1.99 2.41 11.59
C ASP A 203 1.15 1.20 11.17
N GLY A 204 1.81 0.23 10.59
CA GLY A 204 1.21 -1.04 10.21
C GLY A 204 2.20 -2.17 10.40
N THR A 205 1.73 -3.25 10.99
CA THR A 205 2.52 -4.46 11.20
C THR A 205 1.75 -5.66 10.71
N VAL A 206 2.36 -6.41 9.80
CA VAL A 206 1.88 -7.72 9.39
C VAL A 206 2.98 -8.73 9.69
N TRP A 207 2.66 -9.79 10.43
CA TRP A 207 3.56 -10.91 10.58
C TRP A 207 2.88 -12.22 10.21
N GLN A 208 3.67 -13.16 9.74
CA GLN A 208 3.24 -14.50 9.38
C GLN A 208 4.29 -15.52 9.82
N LEU A 209 3.84 -16.54 10.51
CA LEU A 209 4.63 -17.74 10.83
C LEU A 209 4.06 -18.91 10.02
N GLU A 210 4.93 -19.66 9.37
CA GLU A 210 4.55 -20.87 8.64
C GLU A 210 5.51 -22.00 8.98
N ASN A 211 4.95 -23.17 9.28
CA ASN A 211 5.68 -24.41 9.53
C ASN A 211 5.18 -25.47 8.56
N VAL A 212 6.10 -26.12 7.86
CA VAL A 212 5.80 -27.11 6.84
C VAL A 212 6.68 -28.35 7.02
N LEU A 213 6.05 -29.49 7.10
CA LEU A 213 6.71 -30.81 7.08
C LEU A 213 6.50 -31.43 5.69
N MET A 214 7.58 -31.82 5.03
CA MET A 214 7.58 -32.38 3.68
C MET A 214 8.23 -33.74 3.67
N TYR A 215 7.56 -34.71 3.06
CA TYR A 215 8.07 -36.05 2.84
C TYR A 215 8.03 -36.37 1.35
N ASP A 216 9.19 -36.67 0.76
CA ASP A 216 9.34 -37.00 -0.67
C ASP A 216 10.02 -38.38 -0.78
N LYS A 217 9.43 -39.31 -1.54
CA LYS A 217 9.99 -40.65 -1.77
C LYS A 217 9.75 -41.09 -3.19
N THR A 218 10.82 -41.53 -3.83
CA THR A 218 10.76 -42.21 -5.13
C THR A 218 11.12 -43.69 -4.95
N ILE A 219 10.29 -44.57 -5.47
CA ILE A 219 10.50 -46.02 -5.52
C ILE A 219 10.26 -46.45 -6.99
N ASP A 220 11.31 -46.81 -7.68
CA ASP A 220 11.29 -47.10 -9.11
C ASP A 220 10.62 -45.98 -9.92
N LYS A 221 9.45 -46.24 -10.47
CA LYS A 221 8.65 -45.32 -11.27
C LYS A 221 7.63 -44.51 -10.47
N HIS A 222 7.53 -44.72 -9.17
CA HIS A 222 6.55 -44.13 -8.28
C HIS A 222 7.18 -43.02 -7.45
N THR A 223 6.72 -41.79 -7.62
CA THR A 223 7.12 -40.65 -6.77
C THR A 223 5.94 -40.19 -5.96
N PHE A 224 6.13 -40.15 -4.64
CA PHE A 224 5.16 -39.69 -3.65
C PHE A 224 5.70 -38.43 -2.98
N SER A 225 4.85 -37.42 -2.82
CA SER A 225 5.16 -36.24 -2.02
C SER A 225 3.98 -35.95 -1.10
N VAL A 226 4.25 -35.78 0.19
CA VAL A 226 3.27 -35.39 1.20
C VAL A 226 3.78 -34.15 1.91
N LEU A 227 2.89 -33.17 2.06
CA LEU A 227 3.16 -31.95 2.76
C LEU A 227 2.07 -31.70 3.80
N LEU A 228 2.48 -31.42 5.04
CA LEU A 228 1.61 -30.96 6.11
C LEU A 228 2.10 -29.59 6.57
N GLY A 229 1.19 -28.64 6.69
CA GLY A 229 1.57 -27.28 7.04
C GLY A 229 0.56 -26.60 7.95
N GLN A 230 1.08 -25.65 8.71
CA GLN A 230 0.29 -24.68 9.46
C GLN A 230 0.81 -23.28 9.18
N SER A 231 -0.08 -22.28 9.21
CA SER A 231 0.31 -20.89 9.22
C SER A 231 -0.54 -20.06 10.15
N ALA A 232 0.05 -19.00 10.69
CA ALA A 232 -0.62 -17.97 11.47
C ALA A 232 -0.18 -16.60 10.97
N LYS A 233 -1.14 -15.72 10.76
CA LYS A 233 -0.92 -14.35 10.30
C LYS A 233 -1.69 -13.38 11.18
N LYS A 234 -1.08 -12.24 11.48
CA LYS A 234 -1.75 -11.13 12.18
C LYS A 234 -1.41 -9.82 11.49
N ASN A 235 -2.43 -9.00 11.32
CA ASN A 235 -2.34 -7.64 10.83
C ASN A 235 -2.84 -6.68 11.92
N THR A 236 -2.08 -5.63 12.19
CA THR A 236 -2.41 -4.58 13.17
C THR A 236 -1.75 -3.27 12.77
N GLY A 237 -2.18 -2.18 13.36
CA GLY A 237 -1.60 -0.86 13.13
C GLY A 237 -2.25 0.19 14.01
N SER A 238 -1.92 1.44 13.74
CA SER A 238 -2.56 2.60 14.37
C SER A 238 -2.43 3.84 13.48
N TYR A 239 -3.21 4.85 13.78
CA TYR A 239 -3.01 6.17 13.22
C TYR A 239 -3.21 7.27 14.28
N LEU A 240 -2.53 8.39 14.04
CA LEU A 240 -2.69 9.62 14.80
C LEU A 240 -2.64 10.79 13.83
N ARG A 241 -3.64 11.68 13.93
CA ARG A 241 -3.71 12.94 13.17
C ARG A 241 -3.93 14.09 14.12
N GLY A 242 -3.12 15.13 14.00
CA GLY A 242 -3.31 16.41 14.65
C GLY A 242 -3.50 17.51 13.61
N THR A 243 -4.42 18.45 13.88
CA THR A 243 -4.66 19.63 13.04
C THR A 243 -4.76 20.85 13.94
N ARG A 244 -4.15 21.96 13.54
CA ARG A 244 -4.29 23.25 14.20
C ARG A 244 -4.43 24.37 13.18
N ASN A 245 -5.33 25.30 13.47
CA ASN A 245 -5.55 26.50 12.68
C ASN A 245 -4.79 27.70 13.28
N ASN A 246 -4.83 28.81 12.57
CA ASN A 246 -4.23 30.08 12.97
C ASN A 246 -2.72 29.97 13.22
N ILE A 247 -2.02 29.43 12.22
CA ILE A 247 -0.55 29.29 12.25
C ILE A 247 0.08 30.65 12.05
N ILE A 248 0.95 31.07 12.98
CA ILE A 248 1.63 32.36 12.97
C ILE A 248 3.01 32.34 12.34
N ASN A 249 3.64 31.16 12.26
CA ASN A 249 4.97 31.02 11.66
C ASN A 249 4.87 30.32 10.30
N TYR A 250 4.79 31.09 9.24
CA TYR A 250 4.64 30.60 7.88
C TYR A 250 5.92 29.97 7.30
N SER A 251 7.08 30.33 7.84
CA SER A 251 8.38 29.72 7.45
C SER A 251 8.56 28.32 8.04
N ARG A 252 7.96 28.09 9.21
CA ARG A 252 7.99 26.81 9.93
C ARG A 252 6.60 26.51 10.48
N PRO A 253 5.67 26.06 9.65
CA PRO A 253 4.28 25.86 10.03
C PRO A 253 4.08 24.55 10.83
N TYR A 254 4.58 24.52 12.04
CA TYR A 254 4.37 23.41 12.97
C TYR A 254 3.04 23.56 13.71
N LEU A 255 2.48 22.45 14.20
CA LEU A 255 1.28 22.45 15.03
C LEU A 255 1.42 23.38 16.25
N ASN A 256 2.60 23.45 16.87
CA ASN A 256 2.87 24.32 18.03
C ASN A 256 3.03 25.80 17.65
N ALA A 257 3.11 26.14 16.39
CA ALA A 257 3.17 27.54 15.93
C ALA A 257 1.79 28.18 15.73
N SER A 258 0.74 27.62 16.32
CA SER A 258 -0.63 28.08 16.26
C SER A 258 -1.00 28.90 17.50
N THR A 259 -1.81 29.95 17.30
CA THR A 259 -2.49 30.68 18.38
C THR A 259 -3.94 30.19 18.60
N GLY A 260 -4.44 29.29 17.74
CA GLY A 260 -5.78 28.75 17.82
C GLY A 260 -6.04 28.01 19.13
N GLN A 261 -7.25 28.18 19.69
CA GLN A 261 -7.68 27.55 20.92
C GLN A 261 -8.60 26.35 20.64
N ALA A 262 -8.58 25.36 21.52
CA ALA A 262 -9.44 24.19 21.40
C ALA A 262 -10.95 24.55 21.51
N ALA A 263 -11.28 25.54 22.31
CA ALA A 263 -12.66 26.03 22.48
C ALA A 263 -13.25 26.60 21.19
N ASP A 264 -12.40 27.13 20.30
CA ASP A 264 -12.83 27.70 19.01
C ASP A 264 -12.84 26.66 17.87
N GLY A 265 -12.64 25.39 18.19
CA GLY A 265 -12.51 24.31 17.19
C GLY A 265 -11.21 24.37 16.36
N ASP A 266 -10.25 25.19 16.76
CA ASP A 266 -8.99 25.40 16.06
C ASP A 266 -7.95 24.32 16.33
N GLN A 267 -8.26 23.36 17.19
CA GLN A 267 -7.41 22.23 17.49
C GLN A 267 -8.22 20.94 17.39
N THR A 268 -7.79 20.02 16.57
CA THR A 268 -8.39 18.70 16.49
C THR A 268 -7.31 17.63 16.58
N ALA A 269 -7.64 16.54 17.25
CA ALA A 269 -6.84 15.35 17.28
C ALA A 269 -7.73 14.14 17.07
N ALA A 270 -7.29 13.20 16.26
CA ALA A 270 -7.94 11.92 16.04
C ALA A 270 -6.90 10.83 15.99
N GLY A 271 -7.20 9.69 16.58
CA GLY A 271 -6.31 8.53 16.53
C GLY A 271 -7.02 7.31 17.03
N ALA A 272 -6.69 6.18 16.46
CA ALA A 272 -7.23 4.90 16.86
C ALA A 272 -6.24 3.77 16.51
N PRO A 273 -6.25 2.65 17.25
CA PRO A 273 -5.64 1.43 16.75
C PRO A 273 -6.43 0.94 15.53
N SER A 274 -5.73 0.38 14.55
CA SER A 274 -6.37 -0.33 13.45
C SER A 274 -7.02 -1.61 13.97
N GLU A 275 -8.10 -2.00 13.33
CA GLU A 275 -8.75 -3.27 13.64
C GLU A 275 -7.78 -4.44 13.42
N ILE A 276 -7.67 -5.31 14.41
CA ILE A 276 -6.81 -6.49 14.33
C ILE A 276 -7.49 -7.55 13.46
N ALA A 277 -6.78 -8.02 12.44
CA ALA A 277 -7.20 -9.16 11.64
C ALA A 277 -6.20 -10.32 11.81
N THR A 278 -6.71 -11.51 12.07
CA THR A 278 -5.91 -12.72 12.21
C THR A 278 -6.42 -13.82 11.29
N LEU A 279 -5.48 -14.62 10.77
CA LEU A 279 -5.76 -15.80 9.97
C LEU A 279 -4.92 -16.97 10.49
N ALA A 280 -5.56 -18.09 10.74
CA ALA A 280 -4.90 -19.33 11.11
C ALA A 280 -5.28 -20.42 10.11
N SER A 281 -4.30 -21.18 9.64
CA SER A 281 -4.51 -22.17 8.59
C SER A 281 -3.82 -23.48 8.93
N LEU A 282 -4.50 -24.59 8.61
CA LEU A 282 -3.93 -25.93 8.55
C LEU A 282 -4.13 -26.46 7.14
N PHE A 283 -3.10 -27.03 6.55
CA PHE A 283 -3.18 -27.53 5.18
C PHE A 283 -2.37 -28.80 4.98
N ALA A 284 -2.87 -29.66 4.11
CA ALA A 284 -2.21 -30.88 3.71
C ALA A 284 -2.27 -31.00 2.18
N ARG A 285 -1.21 -31.53 1.59
CA ARG A 285 -1.12 -31.86 0.17
C ARG A 285 -0.51 -33.24 0.02
N ALA A 286 -1.08 -34.04 -0.84
CA ALA A 286 -0.49 -35.29 -1.30
C ALA A 286 -0.40 -35.24 -2.83
N SER A 287 0.74 -35.60 -3.37
CA SER A 287 0.94 -35.75 -4.81
C SER A 287 1.59 -37.09 -5.14
N TYR A 288 1.18 -37.63 -6.26
CA TYR A 288 1.68 -38.88 -6.79
C TYR A 288 2.01 -38.72 -8.27
N ASN A 289 3.16 -39.24 -8.68
CA ASN A 289 3.59 -39.25 -10.06
C ASN A 289 4.07 -40.66 -10.42
N TYR A 290 3.52 -41.20 -11.51
CA TYR A 290 3.92 -42.49 -12.06
C TYR A 290 4.64 -42.30 -13.37
N ASP A 291 5.94 -42.67 -13.39
CA ASP A 291 6.80 -42.70 -14.57
C ASP A 291 6.78 -41.40 -15.40
N GLU A 292 6.59 -40.24 -14.72
CA GLU A 292 6.40 -38.94 -15.35
C GLU A 292 5.26 -38.87 -16.37
N ARG A 293 4.36 -39.85 -16.36
CA ARG A 293 3.20 -39.98 -17.26
C ARG A 293 1.91 -39.54 -16.60
N TYR A 294 1.61 -40.07 -15.42
CA TYR A 294 0.36 -39.82 -14.70
C TYR A 294 0.64 -39.09 -13.41
N MET A 295 0.01 -37.96 -13.24
CA MET A 295 0.20 -37.10 -12.05
C MET A 295 -1.15 -36.90 -11.39
N PHE A 296 -1.18 -37.06 -10.07
CA PHE A 296 -2.33 -36.79 -9.24
C PHE A 296 -1.91 -35.94 -8.06
N GLN A 297 -2.72 -34.94 -7.70
CA GLN A 297 -2.52 -34.12 -6.51
C GLN A 297 -3.85 -33.83 -5.85
N VAL A 298 -3.90 -33.93 -4.54
CA VAL A 298 -4.99 -33.47 -3.71
C VAL A 298 -4.47 -32.51 -2.66
N THR A 299 -5.23 -31.45 -2.40
CA THR A 299 -4.92 -30.49 -1.34
C THR A 299 -6.18 -30.22 -0.53
N ILE A 300 -6.05 -30.17 0.76
CA ILE A 300 -7.09 -29.73 1.68
C ILE A 300 -6.52 -28.61 2.55
N ARG A 301 -7.27 -27.52 2.69
CA ARG A 301 -6.90 -26.39 3.53
C ARG A 301 -8.08 -25.98 4.39
N ARG A 302 -7.83 -25.82 5.68
CA ARG A 302 -8.78 -25.26 6.65
C ARG A 302 -8.25 -23.91 7.09
N ASP A 303 -8.99 -22.85 6.80
CA ASP A 303 -8.65 -21.48 7.17
C ASP A 303 -9.64 -20.95 8.20
N GLY A 304 -9.12 -20.27 9.23
CA GLY A 304 -9.89 -19.58 10.24
C GLY A 304 -9.53 -18.10 10.25
N SER A 305 -10.52 -17.23 9.96
CA SER A 305 -10.34 -15.78 9.90
C SER A 305 -11.17 -15.08 10.97
N SER A 306 -10.55 -14.11 11.66
CA SER A 306 -11.23 -13.27 12.66
C SER A 306 -12.26 -12.31 12.06
N ARG A 307 -12.32 -12.19 10.73
CA ARG A 307 -13.30 -11.35 10.04
C ARG A 307 -14.71 -11.92 10.02
N PHE A 308 -14.84 -13.21 10.34
CA PHE A 308 -16.13 -13.88 10.40
C PHE A 308 -16.56 -14.12 11.84
N GLY A 309 -17.87 -14.19 12.08
CA GLY A 309 -18.45 -14.45 13.40
C GLY A 309 -18.06 -15.82 13.94
N SER A 310 -18.17 -16.01 15.26
CA SER A 310 -17.70 -17.19 16.01
C SER A 310 -18.15 -18.53 15.41
N ASN A 311 -19.36 -18.60 14.88
CA ASN A 311 -19.92 -19.83 14.29
C ASN A 311 -19.38 -20.16 12.89
N ASN A 312 -18.73 -19.21 12.20
CA ASN A 312 -18.27 -19.32 10.82
C ASN A 312 -16.79 -18.93 10.63
N HIS A 313 -16.01 -18.94 11.72
CA HIS A 313 -14.58 -18.58 11.66
C HIS A 313 -13.79 -19.46 10.69
N TYR A 314 -14.15 -20.75 10.59
CA TYR A 314 -13.40 -21.73 9.83
C TYR A 314 -14.14 -22.20 8.58
N ALA A 315 -13.38 -22.32 7.50
CA ALA A 315 -13.86 -22.93 6.27
C ALA A 315 -12.83 -23.92 5.72
N VAL A 316 -13.30 -24.90 4.94
CA VAL A 316 -12.46 -25.94 4.35
C VAL A 316 -12.49 -25.79 2.82
N PHE A 317 -11.32 -25.83 2.22
CA PHE A 317 -11.07 -25.61 0.80
C PHE A 317 -10.35 -26.82 0.20
N PRO A 318 -11.09 -27.82 -0.29
CA PRO A 318 -10.51 -28.96 -1.01
C PRO A 318 -10.20 -28.60 -2.45
N SER A 319 -9.14 -29.21 -3.00
CA SER A 319 -8.81 -29.15 -4.42
C SER A 319 -8.11 -30.41 -4.87
N PHE A 320 -8.26 -30.76 -6.15
CA PHE A 320 -7.50 -31.84 -6.76
C PHE A 320 -7.11 -31.49 -8.21
N SER A 321 -6.05 -32.12 -8.67
CA SER A 321 -5.58 -31.99 -10.05
C SER A 321 -5.10 -33.34 -10.59
N LEU A 322 -5.33 -33.53 -11.87
CA LEU A 322 -4.88 -34.66 -12.67
C LEU A 322 -3.99 -34.14 -13.81
N GLY A 323 -2.93 -34.86 -14.11
CA GLY A 323 -2.06 -34.56 -15.22
C GLY A 323 -1.72 -35.84 -15.98
N TRP A 324 -1.79 -35.76 -17.30
CA TRP A 324 -1.36 -36.83 -18.19
C TRP A 324 -0.35 -36.29 -19.20
N ASN A 325 0.86 -36.79 -19.11
CA ASN A 325 1.93 -36.44 -20.04
C ASN A 325 1.90 -37.43 -21.23
N LEU A 326 1.18 -37.05 -22.24
CA LEU A 326 1.02 -37.87 -23.47
C LEU A 326 2.36 -38.14 -24.17
N THR A 327 3.29 -37.19 -24.08
CA THR A 327 4.60 -37.28 -24.70
C THR A 327 5.40 -38.51 -24.23
N ASN A 328 5.20 -38.93 -22.97
CA ASN A 328 5.90 -40.07 -22.38
C ASN A 328 5.21 -41.41 -22.63
N GLU A 329 4.11 -41.41 -23.39
CA GLU A 329 3.43 -42.64 -23.74
C GLU A 329 4.10 -43.40 -24.91
N LYS A 330 4.01 -44.71 -24.87
CA LYS A 330 4.64 -45.57 -25.89
C LYS A 330 4.17 -45.26 -27.31
N PHE A 331 2.88 -44.90 -27.50
CA PHE A 331 2.32 -44.55 -28.79
C PHE A 331 2.81 -43.22 -29.35
N MET A 332 3.37 -42.35 -28.49
CA MET A 332 3.93 -41.05 -28.88
C MET A 332 5.43 -41.11 -29.23
N GLN A 333 6.08 -42.26 -29.15
CA GLN A 333 7.50 -42.40 -29.45
C GLN A 333 7.86 -42.05 -30.91
N LYS A 334 6.91 -42.20 -31.84
CA LYS A 334 7.07 -41.86 -33.28
C LYS A 334 6.43 -40.49 -33.61
N ARG A 335 6.32 -39.57 -32.62
CA ARG A 335 5.74 -38.25 -32.85
C ARG A 335 6.58 -37.41 -33.81
N PRO A 336 5.97 -36.46 -34.55
CA PRO A 336 6.73 -35.49 -35.36
C PRO A 336 7.68 -34.63 -34.49
N GLU A 337 8.80 -34.22 -35.06
CA GLU A 337 9.84 -33.43 -34.35
C GLU A 337 9.32 -32.10 -33.77
N TRP A 338 8.32 -31.48 -34.45
CA TRP A 338 7.72 -30.24 -33.96
C TRP A 338 6.88 -30.43 -32.68
N LEU A 339 6.43 -31.67 -32.38
CA LEU A 339 5.64 -31.99 -31.20
C LEU A 339 6.54 -32.45 -30.06
N THR A 340 7.19 -31.51 -29.42
CA THR A 340 8.18 -31.76 -28.36
C THR A 340 7.56 -32.18 -27.03
N SER A 341 6.41 -31.60 -26.66
CA SER A 341 5.73 -31.87 -25.39
C SER A 341 4.22 -31.70 -25.50
N THR A 342 3.47 -32.68 -24.99
CA THR A 342 2.02 -32.62 -24.90
C THR A 342 1.56 -33.14 -23.53
N LYS A 343 0.88 -32.28 -22.77
CA LYS A 343 0.37 -32.61 -21.44
C LYS A 343 -1.08 -32.15 -21.31
N VAL A 344 -1.97 -33.06 -20.92
CA VAL A 344 -3.36 -32.74 -20.56
C VAL A 344 -3.46 -32.57 -19.06
N ARG A 345 -4.19 -31.56 -18.61
CA ARG A 345 -4.41 -31.28 -17.18
C ARG A 345 -5.87 -31.00 -16.91
N PHE A 346 -6.32 -31.51 -15.78
CA PHE A 346 -7.63 -31.19 -15.23
C PHE A 346 -7.45 -30.78 -13.76
N SER A 347 -8.14 -29.73 -13.34
CA SER A 347 -8.11 -29.31 -11.95
C SER A 347 -9.49 -28.81 -11.52
N TRP A 348 -9.81 -29.09 -10.27
CA TRP A 348 -10.99 -28.58 -9.60
C TRP A 348 -10.61 -28.15 -8.17
N GLY A 349 -11.26 -27.09 -7.69
CA GLY A 349 -11.03 -26.62 -6.33
C GLY A 349 -12.09 -25.66 -5.85
N LYS A 350 -12.31 -25.65 -4.54
CA LYS A 350 -13.13 -24.66 -3.84
C LYS A 350 -12.22 -23.58 -3.26
N ASN A 351 -12.51 -22.33 -3.57
CA ASN A 351 -11.81 -21.17 -3.02
C ASN A 351 -12.70 -20.39 -2.05
N GLY A 352 -12.09 -19.70 -1.10
CA GLY A 352 -12.74 -18.76 -0.20
C GLY A 352 -12.27 -17.33 -0.47
N ASN A 353 -13.08 -16.38 -0.02
CA ASN A 353 -12.71 -14.97 0.01
C ASN A 353 -12.96 -14.42 1.42
N GLU A 354 -11.92 -13.91 2.07
CA GLU A 354 -11.99 -13.22 3.37
C GLU A 354 -11.93 -11.69 3.26
N ASN A 355 -11.92 -11.15 2.02
CA ASN A 355 -11.82 -9.71 1.81
C ASN A 355 -13.12 -8.98 2.11
N ILE A 356 -13.53 -9.06 3.36
CA ILE A 356 -14.63 -8.31 3.97
C ILE A 356 -14.07 -7.43 5.08
N GLY A 357 -14.76 -6.34 5.39
CA GLY A 357 -14.39 -5.51 6.56
C GLY A 357 -14.47 -6.31 7.85
N ASN A 358 -13.64 -5.95 8.83
CA ASN A 358 -13.69 -6.55 10.15
C ASN A 358 -15.04 -6.26 10.83
N PHE A 359 -15.46 -7.12 11.74
CA PHE A 359 -16.70 -6.98 12.54
C PHE A 359 -17.99 -6.81 11.75
N LYS A 360 -18.03 -7.13 10.44
CA LYS A 360 -19.26 -7.05 9.63
C LYS A 360 -20.36 -8.00 10.07
N TYR A 361 -20.05 -8.94 10.94
CA TYR A 361 -21.01 -9.84 11.58
C TYR A 361 -21.69 -9.25 12.81
N THR A 362 -21.26 -8.06 13.28
CA THR A 362 -21.87 -7.37 14.41
C THR A 362 -22.95 -6.41 13.92
N VAL A 363 -24.06 -6.31 14.67
CA VAL A 363 -25.09 -5.30 14.44
C VAL A 363 -24.57 -3.97 14.97
N LEU A 364 -24.40 -3.00 14.08
CA LEU A 364 -24.02 -1.64 14.46
C LEU A 364 -25.29 -0.82 14.61
N THR A 365 -25.43 -0.14 15.76
CA THR A 365 -26.48 0.84 15.98
C THR A 365 -25.95 2.20 15.54
N SER A 366 -26.59 2.82 14.55
CA SER A 366 -26.29 4.19 14.15
C SER A 366 -27.09 5.14 15.04
N THR A 367 -26.41 6.05 15.74
CA THR A 367 -27.02 7.19 16.44
C THR A 367 -27.06 8.38 15.49
N GLY A 368 -28.21 8.98 15.30
CA GLY A 368 -28.37 10.15 14.40
C GLY A 368 -29.54 10.08 13.43
N ASN A 369 -30.24 8.95 13.37
CA ASN A 369 -31.53 8.88 12.69
C ASN A 369 -32.63 9.44 13.60
N ASN A 370 -32.86 10.73 13.51
CA ASN A 370 -33.96 11.37 14.22
C ASN A 370 -35.27 11.06 13.48
N TYR A 371 -36.16 10.31 14.12
CA TYR A 371 -37.52 10.18 13.66
C TYR A 371 -38.33 11.35 14.21
N ILE A 372 -38.83 12.22 13.34
CA ILE A 372 -39.65 13.34 13.73
C ILE A 372 -41.11 12.83 13.88
N PHE A 373 -41.60 12.75 15.11
CA PHE A 373 -42.99 12.49 15.40
C PHE A 373 -43.77 13.81 15.36
N GLY A 374 -44.59 13.96 14.38
CA GLY A 374 -45.57 15.04 14.28
C GLY A 374 -44.96 16.38 13.84
N ALA A 375 -45.40 16.89 12.71
CA ALA A 375 -45.38 18.29 12.35
C ALA A 375 -46.71 18.92 12.77
#